data_467d2df480c6e058e85cc28a43ac19f7
#
_entry.id   467d2df480c6e058e85cc28a43ac19f7
#
_cell.length_a   1.000
_cell.length_b   1.000
_cell.length_c   1.000
_cell.angle_alpha   90.00
_cell.angle_beta   90.00
_cell.angle_gamma   90.00
#
_symmetry.space_group_name_H-M   'P 1'
#
loop_
_entity.id
_entity.type
_entity.pdbx_description
1 polymer ?
#
loop_
_entity_poly.entity_id
_entity_poly.type
_entity_poly.pdbx_seq_one_letter_code
_entity_poly.pdbx_strand_id
1 'polypeptide(L)'
;MSFEFSKKVKENNNKLFKKTSYDIRAYVGEPGDFFNESAILTPETIEAAGKLMAGLEFTAADGNIVKLNPGDKIVVGYDNGPTSKVLAEAFAKGVTSQGVDVYDVGVSSSGQVYQNQEQLHTQGHCQITRSHVEVTTNGAKFGIGTQGIHTYLLGQMNDAVANNSFEPRNDKVGEIIDKKAEAREIYFEKIKDVYAAYFRNRDNSKVAVNVFGGTGIQYVGLFKDIFGGHVTILGKDINVNDGYLLADPTRKEMLERVPHLQETLNKGMRVHSFDLDADRGSITEGNAALTLNGTGHYLGDNLAFILAGHKLNIAVPSLKKKLEELNVNSDAISKIIDIASIIYVDPRYTSSVKTYVEDVLKGKTEFHRKGHSLWKETITANMKEMTKLAGFKTIEEFVAATNYRDIQIEASLHMFATDSKDGIPRDDGVENIFLLEKVIDEMKIVKLKDFFDQMPKRFITKEIRTTSISNEAKDVITESILNNIRNTFSSKSKFSIVEFDGQIRVDWKTGFLMYGMSNTSPKLTFMAEGETEKERNMVLAYILALHNEAKKANDDSLPMDVSENPFFVKDSSYEMDKPDEIDSNEYRVQEFIKFINE
;
A
#
# COMPACT_ATOMS: atom_id res chain seq x y z
N MET A 1 -3.37 -35.41 -25.73
CA MET A 1 -3.91 -35.44 -24.35
C MET A 1 -4.23 -34.02 -23.97
N SER A 2 -5.43 -33.75 -23.46
CA SER A 2 -5.77 -32.44 -22.92
C SER A 2 -4.85 -32.14 -21.71
N PHE A 3 -4.39 -30.91 -21.62
CA PHE A 3 -3.62 -30.47 -20.43
C PHE A 3 -4.52 -30.55 -19.20
N GLU A 4 -3.95 -30.99 -18.09
CA GLU A 4 -4.67 -31.06 -16.83
C GLU A 4 -3.79 -30.51 -15.70
N PHE A 5 -4.35 -29.57 -14.92
CA PHE A 5 -3.68 -29.09 -13.71
C PHE A 5 -3.59 -30.21 -12.68
N SER A 6 -2.53 -30.20 -11.89
CA SER A 6 -2.35 -31.16 -10.82
C SER A 6 -3.46 -31.06 -9.77
N LYS A 7 -3.62 -32.15 -9.02
CA LYS A 7 -4.57 -32.20 -7.90
C LYS A 7 -4.35 -31.05 -6.91
N LYS A 8 -3.09 -30.74 -6.57
CA LYS A 8 -2.74 -29.68 -5.61
C LYS A 8 -3.15 -28.29 -6.11
N VAL A 9 -2.98 -28.00 -7.40
CA VAL A 9 -3.43 -26.73 -7.99
C VAL A 9 -4.95 -26.62 -7.94
N LYS A 10 -5.67 -27.67 -8.32
CA LYS A 10 -7.14 -27.70 -8.31
C LYS A 10 -7.73 -27.53 -6.91
N GLU A 11 -7.20 -28.23 -5.92
CA GLU A 11 -7.66 -28.16 -4.53
C GLU A 11 -7.40 -26.79 -3.87
N ASN A 12 -6.35 -26.09 -4.29
CA ASN A 12 -6.00 -24.78 -3.76
C ASN A 12 -6.43 -23.60 -4.66
N ASN A 13 -7.12 -23.86 -5.75
CA ASN A 13 -7.50 -22.85 -6.76
C ASN A 13 -8.09 -21.57 -6.15
N ASN A 14 -9.14 -21.70 -5.34
CA ASN A 14 -9.83 -20.57 -4.69
C ASN A 14 -8.98 -19.84 -3.63
N LYS A 15 -7.93 -20.49 -3.12
CA LYS A 15 -7.01 -19.89 -2.14
C LYS A 15 -5.85 -19.16 -2.81
N LEU A 16 -5.42 -19.64 -3.98
CA LEU A 16 -4.36 -19.04 -4.79
C LEU A 16 -4.89 -17.89 -5.63
N PHE A 17 -5.94 -18.14 -6.41
CA PHE A 17 -6.50 -17.17 -7.36
C PHE A 17 -7.81 -16.60 -6.81
N LYS A 18 -7.71 -15.88 -5.69
CA LYS A 18 -8.88 -15.26 -5.04
C LYS A 18 -9.46 -14.16 -5.92
N LYS A 19 -10.73 -14.27 -6.28
CA LYS A 19 -11.46 -13.28 -7.08
C LYS A 19 -11.59 -11.89 -6.43
N THR A 20 -11.22 -11.76 -5.16
CA THR A 20 -11.26 -10.51 -4.38
C THR A 20 -9.88 -9.98 -4.01
N SER A 21 -8.79 -10.61 -4.48
CA SER A 21 -7.42 -10.24 -4.13
C SER A 21 -6.74 -9.44 -5.26
N TYR A 22 -5.69 -8.70 -4.91
CA TYR A 22 -4.87 -7.91 -5.85
C TYR A 22 -3.54 -8.62 -6.16
N ASP A 23 -3.20 -9.65 -5.38
CA ASP A 23 -1.98 -10.45 -5.52
C ASP A 23 -2.26 -11.89 -5.06
N ILE A 24 -1.33 -12.78 -5.37
CA ILE A 24 -1.30 -14.10 -4.75
C ILE A 24 -0.65 -13.96 -3.38
N ARG A 25 -1.32 -14.46 -2.34
CA ARG A 25 -0.80 -14.50 -0.98
C ARG A 25 -1.30 -15.75 -0.28
N ALA A 26 -0.38 -16.67 0.08
CA ALA A 26 -0.78 -17.92 0.69
C ALA A 26 0.32 -18.56 1.57
N TYR A 27 -0.09 -19.52 2.40
CA TYR A 27 0.75 -20.26 3.30
C TYR A 27 1.78 -21.11 2.55
N VAL A 28 3.05 -21.04 2.97
CA VAL A 28 4.18 -21.78 2.38
C VAL A 28 4.75 -22.88 3.29
N GLY A 29 4.25 -23.02 4.51
CA GLY A 29 4.79 -23.93 5.53
C GLY A 29 5.55 -23.22 6.64
N GLU A 30 6.00 -23.98 7.62
CA GLU A 30 6.76 -23.49 8.77
C GLU A 30 8.27 -23.42 8.48
N PRO A 31 9.03 -22.56 9.18
CA PRO A 31 10.48 -22.55 9.12
C PRO A 31 11.07 -23.96 9.39
N GLY A 32 11.87 -24.45 8.45
CA GLY A 32 12.41 -25.79 8.49
C GLY A 32 11.55 -26.89 7.84
N ASP A 33 10.28 -26.56 7.49
CA ASP A 33 9.36 -27.50 6.82
C ASP A 33 8.51 -26.77 5.76
N PHE A 34 9.19 -25.92 4.96
CA PHE A 34 8.54 -25.23 3.86
C PHE A 34 8.08 -26.19 2.76
N PHE A 35 6.96 -25.84 2.13
CA PHE A 35 6.34 -26.58 1.04
C PHE A 35 5.83 -27.96 1.43
N ASN A 36 5.53 -28.18 2.71
CA ASN A 36 4.92 -29.41 3.21
C ASN A 36 3.53 -29.68 2.58
N GLU A 37 2.89 -30.78 2.97
CA GLU A 37 1.59 -31.16 2.40
C GLU A 37 0.49 -30.11 2.62
N SER A 38 0.51 -29.39 3.75
CA SER A 38 -0.47 -28.34 4.07
C SER A 38 -0.20 -27.02 3.36
N ALA A 39 0.98 -26.82 2.80
CA ALA A 39 1.32 -25.59 2.09
C ALA A 39 0.43 -25.40 0.86
N ILE A 40 -0.08 -24.18 0.71
CA ILE A 40 -0.93 -23.77 -0.41
C ILE A 40 -0.07 -23.27 -1.57
N LEU A 41 0.86 -22.35 -1.26
CA LEU A 41 1.82 -21.82 -2.20
C LEU A 41 3.09 -22.66 -2.18
N THR A 42 3.34 -23.35 -3.27
CA THR A 42 4.47 -24.26 -3.46
C THR A 42 5.11 -23.99 -4.82
N PRO A 43 6.30 -24.53 -5.11
CA PRO A 43 6.88 -24.44 -6.46
C PRO A 43 5.93 -24.91 -7.56
N GLU A 44 5.16 -25.97 -7.31
CA GLU A 44 4.18 -26.50 -8.26
C GLU A 44 3.02 -25.53 -8.51
N THR A 45 2.46 -24.94 -7.46
CA THR A 45 1.30 -24.05 -7.60
C THR A 45 1.67 -22.68 -8.17
N ILE A 46 2.87 -22.16 -7.87
CA ILE A 46 3.35 -20.90 -8.46
C ILE A 46 3.84 -21.08 -9.92
N GLU A 47 4.35 -22.27 -10.28
CA GLU A 47 4.62 -22.62 -11.68
C GLU A 47 3.33 -22.58 -12.50
N ALA A 48 2.23 -23.10 -11.96
CA ALA A 48 0.92 -23.01 -12.61
C ALA A 48 0.47 -21.53 -12.79
N ALA A 49 0.71 -20.66 -11.80
CA ALA A 49 0.42 -19.24 -11.94
C ALA A 49 1.23 -18.59 -13.08
N GLY A 50 2.51 -18.92 -13.21
CA GLY A 50 3.35 -18.46 -14.32
C GLY A 50 2.83 -18.96 -15.68
N LYS A 51 2.39 -20.22 -15.77
CA LYS A 51 1.78 -20.77 -17.00
C LYS A 51 0.51 -20.02 -17.39
N LEU A 52 -0.37 -19.78 -16.42
CA LEU A 52 -1.62 -19.05 -16.62
C LEU A 52 -1.36 -17.60 -17.04
N MET A 53 -0.45 -16.90 -16.34
CA MET A 53 -0.10 -15.52 -16.70
C MET A 53 0.39 -15.41 -18.14
N ALA A 54 1.26 -16.34 -18.56
CA ALA A 54 1.87 -16.26 -19.89
C ALA A 54 1.01 -16.85 -20.99
N GLY A 55 0.10 -17.79 -20.67
CA GLY A 55 -0.66 -18.54 -21.65
C GLY A 55 -2.11 -18.08 -21.88
N LEU A 56 -2.73 -17.38 -20.91
CA LEU A 56 -4.10 -16.90 -21.05
C LEU A 56 -4.20 -15.58 -21.84
N GLU A 57 -5.35 -15.39 -22.46
CA GLU A 57 -5.82 -14.08 -22.92
C GLU A 57 -6.79 -13.55 -21.87
N PHE A 58 -6.45 -12.41 -21.29
CA PHE A 58 -7.26 -11.77 -20.25
C PHE A 58 -8.12 -10.67 -20.84
N THR A 59 -9.36 -10.59 -20.38
CA THR A 59 -10.23 -9.44 -20.67
C THR A 59 -10.10 -8.44 -19.53
N ALA A 60 -9.57 -7.26 -19.80
CA ALA A 60 -9.47 -6.17 -18.83
C ALA A 60 -10.85 -5.54 -18.55
N ALA A 61 -10.94 -4.67 -17.53
CA ALA A 61 -12.19 -4.03 -17.12
C ALA A 61 -12.82 -3.17 -18.22
N ASP A 62 -12.01 -2.59 -19.09
CA ASP A 62 -12.43 -1.80 -20.25
C ASP A 62 -12.80 -2.65 -21.48
N GLY A 63 -12.77 -3.98 -21.36
CA GLY A 63 -13.05 -4.94 -22.43
C GLY A 63 -11.89 -5.23 -23.38
N ASN A 64 -10.73 -4.59 -23.17
CA ASN A 64 -9.54 -4.86 -23.99
C ASN A 64 -8.94 -6.22 -23.65
N ILE A 65 -8.34 -6.86 -24.65
CA ILE A 65 -7.60 -8.10 -24.46
C ILE A 65 -6.16 -7.79 -24.07
N VAL A 66 -5.72 -8.36 -22.97
CA VAL A 66 -4.36 -8.27 -22.45
C VAL A 66 -3.75 -9.67 -22.45
N LYS A 67 -2.60 -9.84 -23.09
CA LYS A 67 -1.92 -11.14 -23.20
C LYS A 67 -0.43 -10.97 -23.41
N LEU A 68 0.30 -12.04 -23.11
CA LEU A 68 1.69 -12.23 -23.54
C LEU A 68 1.72 -13.15 -24.77
N ASN A 69 2.61 -12.86 -25.73
CA ASN A 69 2.82 -13.67 -26.90
C ASN A 69 4.15 -14.44 -26.80
N PRO A 70 4.33 -15.55 -27.51
CA PRO A 70 5.63 -16.20 -27.62
C PRO A 70 6.69 -15.22 -28.15
N GLY A 71 7.83 -15.13 -27.46
CA GLY A 71 8.90 -14.17 -27.71
C GLY A 71 8.79 -12.84 -26.96
N ASP A 72 7.65 -12.56 -26.31
CA ASP A 72 7.56 -11.48 -25.34
C ASP A 72 8.46 -11.76 -24.13
N LYS A 73 8.73 -10.73 -23.34
CA LYS A 73 9.63 -10.81 -22.18
C LYS A 73 8.95 -10.26 -20.95
N ILE A 74 9.24 -10.86 -19.80
CA ILE A 74 8.84 -10.31 -18.50
C ILE A 74 10.03 -10.19 -17.55
N VAL A 75 9.96 -9.25 -16.62
CA VAL A 75 10.91 -9.13 -15.52
C VAL A 75 10.44 -9.97 -14.35
N VAL A 76 11.34 -10.78 -13.76
CA VAL A 76 11.06 -11.52 -12.53
C VAL A 76 12.10 -11.17 -11.47
N GLY A 77 11.64 -10.62 -10.35
CA GLY A 77 12.43 -10.35 -9.17
C GLY A 77 11.85 -11.05 -7.93
N TYR A 78 12.60 -11.04 -6.84
CA TYR A 78 12.15 -11.61 -5.58
C TYR A 78 12.78 -10.90 -4.39
N ASP A 79 12.10 -10.95 -3.23
CA ASP A 79 12.65 -10.48 -1.97
C ASP A 79 13.64 -11.50 -1.37
N ASN A 80 14.27 -11.15 -0.25
CA ASN A 80 15.20 -12.03 0.46
C ASN A 80 14.54 -12.96 1.48
N GLY A 81 13.23 -13.22 1.36
CA GLY A 81 12.52 -14.23 2.13
C GLY A 81 13.03 -15.66 1.84
N PRO A 82 12.90 -16.60 2.79
CA PRO A 82 13.54 -17.92 2.69
C PRO A 82 12.98 -18.79 1.55
N THR A 83 11.75 -18.54 1.11
CA THR A 83 11.08 -19.28 0.04
C THR A 83 11.06 -18.55 -1.30
N SER A 84 11.39 -17.24 -1.31
CA SER A 84 11.13 -16.37 -2.45
C SER A 84 11.90 -16.75 -3.70
N LYS A 85 13.18 -17.10 -3.58
CA LYS A 85 14.00 -17.53 -4.72
C LYS A 85 13.45 -18.78 -5.40
N VAL A 86 13.13 -19.81 -4.62
CA VAL A 86 12.61 -21.10 -5.14
C VAL A 86 11.27 -20.88 -5.86
N LEU A 87 10.42 -20.04 -5.30
CA LEU A 87 9.13 -19.68 -5.92
C LEU A 87 9.33 -18.88 -7.19
N ALA A 88 10.30 -17.94 -7.24
CA ALA A 88 10.60 -17.16 -8.44
C ALA A 88 11.12 -18.05 -9.59
N GLU A 89 12.01 -18.99 -9.30
CA GLU A 89 12.51 -19.96 -10.26
C GLU A 89 11.37 -20.83 -10.83
N ALA A 90 10.44 -21.27 -9.97
CA ALA A 90 9.29 -22.06 -10.39
C ALA A 90 8.29 -21.23 -11.23
N PHE A 91 8.03 -19.99 -10.83
CA PHE A 91 7.19 -19.07 -11.61
C PHE A 91 7.79 -18.82 -13.00
N ALA A 92 9.09 -18.52 -13.07
CA ALA A 92 9.82 -18.31 -14.33
C ALA A 92 9.74 -19.55 -15.24
N LYS A 93 9.86 -20.75 -14.68
CA LYS A 93 9.68 -22.01 -15.43
C LYS A 93 8.27 -22.13 -16.01
N GLY A 94 7.25 -21.74 -15.24
CA GLY A 94 5.88 -21.69 -15.73
C GLY A 94 5.72 -20.76 -16.92
N VAL A 95 6.27 -19.55 -16.83
CA VAL A 95 6.24 -18.52 -17.88
C VAL A 95 6.97 -19.01 -19.13
N THR A 96 8.20 -19.49 -19.00
CA THR A 96 9.01 -19.93 -20.15
C THR A 96 8.39 -21.12 -20.86
N SER A 97 7.66 -21.98 -20.15
CA SER A 97 6.93 -23.09 -20.75
C SER A 97 5.86 -22.66 -21.78
N GLN A 98 5.50 -21.37 -21.80
CA GLN A 98 4.54 -20.79 -22.73
C GLN A 98 5.20 -19.95 -23.85
N GLY A 99 6.52 -20.07 -23.99
CA GLY A 99 7.30 -19.37 -25.04
C GLY A 99 7.65 -17.92 -24.73
N VAL A 100 7.43 -17.46 -23.49
CA VAL A 100 7.76 -16.10 -23.02
C VAL A 100 9.12 -16.14 -22.31
N ASP A 101 10.00 -15.20 -22.63
CA ASP A 101 11.31 -15.09 -21.99
C ASP A 101 11.20 -14.41 -20.62
N VAL A 102 12.10 -14.79 -19.70
CA VAL A 102 12.18 -14.21 -18.38
C VAL A 102 13.53 -13.51 -18.19
N TYR A 103 13.50 -12.24 -17.83
CA TYR A 103 14.64 -11.49 -17.34
C TYR A 103 14.70 -11.63 -15.82
N ASP A 104 15.61 -12.48 -15.32
CA ASP A 104 15.86 -12.65 -13.89
C ASP A 104 16.66 -11.46 -13.37
N VAL A 105 16.04 -10.61 -12.55
CA VAL A 105 16.67 -9.45 -11.92
C VAL A 105 17.11 -9.71 -10.47
N GLY A 106 16.90 -10.92 -9.97
CA GLY A 106 17.39 -11.37 -8.67
C GLY A 106 16.68 -10.73 -7.48
N VAL A 107 17.42 -10.60 -6.37
CA VAL A 107 16.92 -9.93 -5.17
C VAL A 107 16.75 -8.44 -5.46
N SER A 108 15.50 -7.98 -5.43
CA SER A 108 15.12 -6.62 -5.81
C SER A 108 13.89 -6.15 -5.06
N SER A 109 13.72 -4.82 -4.93
CA SER A 109 12.48 -4.23 -4.44
C SER A 109 11.36 -4.36 -5.48
N SER A 110 10.11 -4.28 -5.01
CA SER A 110 8.96 -4.18 -5.92
C SER A 110 9.09 -2.98 -6.86
N GLY A 111 9.52 -1.82 -6.35
CA GLY A 111 9.74 -0.61 -7.16
C GLY A 111 10.76 -0.82 -8.26
N GLN A 112 11.90 -1.47 -7.97
CA GLN A 112 12.89 -1.79 -8.99
C GLN A 112 12.31 -2.70 -10.07
N VAL A 113 11.56 -3.74 -9.72
CA VAL A 113 10.94 -4.65 -10.71
C VAL A 113 9.99 -3.89 -11.63
N TYR A 114 9.16 -3.01 -11.08
CA TYR A 114 8.26 -2.17 -11.89
C TYR A 114 9.02 -1.23 -12.83
N GLN A 115 10.10 -0.60 -12.36
CA GLN A 115 10.93 0.25 -13.22
C GLN A 115 11.68 -0.54 -14.29
N ASN A 116 12.21 -1.71 -13.95
CA ASN A 116 12.90 -2.54 -14.90
C ASN A 116 11.99 -3.08 -16.01
N GLN A 117 10.67 -3.26 -15.77
CA GLN A 117 9.74 -3.58 -16.85
C GLN A 117 9.80 -2.53 -17.96
N GLU A 118 9.79 -1.25 -17.61
CA GLU A 118 9.88 -0.15 -18.57
C GLU A 118 11.27 -0.05 -19.19
N GLN A 119 12.30 -0.01 -18.35
CA GLN A 119 13.69 0.24 -18.77
C GLN A 119 14.27 -0.88 -19.65
N LEU A 120 13.87 -2.12 -19.41
CA LEU A 120 14.28 -3.28 -20.20
C LEU A 120 13.27 -3.61 -21.33
N HIS A 121 12.25 -2.74 -21.53
CA HIS A 121 11.24 -2.88 -22.58
C HIS A 121 10.54 -4.24 -22.57
N THR A 122 10.13 -4.70 -21.41
CA THR A 122 9.43 -5.97 -21.24
C THR A 122 7.91 -5.78 -21.17
N GLN A 123 7.15 -6.82 -21.49
CA GLN A 123 5.71 -6.78 -21.61
C GLN A 123 5.00 -7.13 -20.29
N GLY A 124 5.75 -7.47 -19.24
CA GLY A 124 5.19 -7.77 -17.95
C GLY A 124 6.24 -7.90 -16.86
N HIS A 125 5.78 -8.11 -15.65
CA HIS A 125 6.63 -8.26 -14.45
C HIS A 125 6.05 -9.26 -13.46
N CYS A 126 6.91 -9.77 -12.59
CA CYS A 126 6.53 -10.48 -11.38
C CYS A 126 7.53 -10.19 -10.26
N GLN A 127 7.03 -9.83 -9.08
CA GLN A 127 7.78 -9.77 -7.83
C GLN A 127 7.29 -10.88 -6.91
N ILE A 128 8.13 -11.82 -6.56
CA ILE A 128 7.84 -12.83 -5.54
C ILE A 128 8.23 -12.24 -4.18
N THR A 129 7.24 -12.10 -3.30
CA THR A 129 7.45 -11.44 -2.01
C THR A 129 6.44 -11.86 -0.96
N ARG A 130 6.90 -11.94 0.29
CA ARG A 130 6.02 -12.02 1.45
C ARG A 130 5.62 -10.62 1.98
N SER A 131 6.30 -9.54 1.50
CA SER A 131 6.10 -8.19 2.02
C SER A 131 6.29 -8.16 3.57
N HIS A 132 5.41 -7.52 4.31
CA HIS A 132 5.46 -7.34 5.77
C HIS A 132 4.80 -8.48 6.59
N VAL A 133 4.38 -9.58 5.95
CA VAL A 133 3.69 -10.67 6.65
C VAL A 133 4.65 -11.72 7.19
N GLU A 134 4.10 -12.67 7.96
CA GLU A 134 4.84 -13.75 8.62
C GLU A 134 5.65 -14.60 7.62
N VAL A 135 6.75 -15.18 8.11
CA VAL A 135 7.67 -16.02 7.32
C VAL A 135 7.00 -17.28 6.74
N THR A 136 5.89 -17.68 7.32
CA THR A 136 5.05 -18.81 6.89
C THR A 136 4.18 -18.50 5.67
N THR A 137 4.21 -17.26 5.19
CA THR A 137 3.41 -16.77 4.05
C THR A 137 4.34 -16.20 2.99
N ASN A 138 3.99 -16.41 1.70
CA ASN A 138 4.64 -15.74 0.59
C ASN A 138 3.61 -15.45 -0.51
N GLY A 139 4.03 -14.79 -1.58
CA GLY A 139 3.11 -14.39 -2.64
C GLY A 139 3.79 -13.94 -3.92
N ALA A 140 2.96 -13.43 -4.83
CA ALA A 140 3.41 -12.88 -6.11
C ALA A 140 2.58 -11.65 -6.48
N LYS A 141 3.26 -10.54 -6.76
CA LYS A 141 2.71 -9.34 -7.39
C LYS A 141 3.14 -9.38 -8.85
N PHE A 142 2.23 -9.43 -9.79
CA PHE A 142 2.57 -9.51 -11.21
C PHE A 142 1.62 -8.69 -12.07
N GLY A 143 2.02 -8.38 -13.29
CA GLY A 143 1.23 -7.59 -14.23
C GLY A 143 1.65 -7.79 -15.68
N ILE A 144 0.76 -7.44 -16.60
CA ILE A 144 0.98 -7.49 -18.05
C ILE A 144 0.75 -6.09 -18.62
N GLY A 145 1.72 -5.55 -19.33
CA GLY A 145 1.69 -4.19 -19.82
C GLY A 145 1.54 -3.20 -18.67
N THR A 146 0.56 -2.33 -18.77
CA THR A 146 0.20 -1.35 -17.75
C THR A 146 -0.83 -1.87 -16.74
N GLN A 147 -1.32 -3.10 -16.94
CA GLN A 147 -2.31 -3.73 -16.07
C GLN A 147 -1.61 -4.51 -14.96
N GLY A 148 -1.74 -4.01 -13.73
CA GLY A 148 -1.46 -4.84 -12.55
C GLY A 148 -2.47 -5.98 -12.47
N ILE A 149 -2.11 -7.06 -11.78
CA ILE A 149 -3.08 -8.11 -11.50
C ILE A 149 -4.13 -7.60 -10.53
N HIS A 150 -5.36 -7.65 -10.99
CA HIS A 150 -6.55 -7.29 -10.26
C HIS A 150 -7.42 -8.50 -9.98
N THR A 151 -8.46 -8.26 -9.22
CA THR A 151 -9.46 -9.24 -8.86
C THR A 151 -10.00 -10.03 -10.07
N TYR A 152 -10.22 -9.39 -11.22
CA TYR A 152 -10.74 -10.11 -12.39
C TYR A 152 -9.68 -10.84 -13.20
N LEU A 153 -8.40 -10.47 -13.17
CA LEU A 153 -7.34 -11.29 -13.77
C LEU A 153 -7.15 -12.57 -12.96
N LEU A 154 -7.08 -12.45 -11.63
CA LEU A 154 -7.07 -13.63 -10.74
C LEU A 154 -8.36 -14.45 -10.88
N GLY A 155 -9.51 -13.80 -11.08
CA GLY A 155 -10.78 -14.45 -11.35
C GLY A 155 -10.74 -15.31 -12.62
N GLN A 156 -10.17 -14.79 -13.71
CA GLN A 156 -10.03 -15.54 -14.96
C GLN A 156 -9.03 -16.69 -14.85
N MET A 157 -7.94 -16.54 -14.08
CA MET A 157 -7.05 -17.67 -13.75
C MET A 157 -7.79 -18.75 -12.94
N ASN A 158 -8.58 -18.33 -11.94
CA ASN A 158 -9.41 -19.24 -11.16
C ASN A 158 -10.36 -20.04 -12.05
N ASP A 159 -11.09 -19.36 -12.94
CA ASP A 159 -12.06 -19.96 -13.84
C ASP A 159 -11.39 -20.90 -14.84
N ALA A 160 -10.19 -20.57 -15.34
CA ALA A 160 -9.41 -21.43 -16.23
C ALA A 160 -9.01 -22.75 -15.55
N VAL A 161 -8.62 -22.71 -14.28
CA VAL A 161 -8.31 -23.91 -13.50
C VAL A 161 -9.57 -24.71 -13.17
N ALA A 162 -10.63 -24.04 -12.71
CA ALA A 162 -11.88 -24.69 -12.30
C ALA A 162 -12.57 -25.41 -13.47
N ASN A 163 -12.57 -24.81 -14.65
CA ASN A 163 -13.20 -25.34 -15.85
C ASN A 163 -12.26 -26.21 -16.70
N ASN A 164 -11.00 -26.36 -16.29
CA ASN A 164 -9.94 -27.03 -17.06
C ASN A 164 -9.88 -26.54 -18.53
N SER A 165 -10.02 -25.21 -18.72
CA SER A 165 -10.11 -24.56 -20.03
C SER A 165 -8.77 -24.01 -20.52
N PHE A 166 -7.69 -24.20 -19.79
CA PHE A 166 -6.37 -23.75 -20.18
C PHE A 166 -5.73 -24.68 -21.22
N GLU A 167 -5.32 -24.12 -22.33
CA GLU A 167 -4.58 -24.80 -23.38
C GLU A 167 -3.14 -24.29 -23.43
N PRO A 168 -2.14 -25.06 -22.96
CA PRO A 168 -0.77 -24.63 -23.00
C PRO A 168 -0.23 -24.54 -24.41
N ARG A 169 0.61 -23.55 -24.65
CA ARG A 169 1.37 -23.43 -25.90
C ARG A 169 2.56 -24.41 -25.88
N ASN A 170 2.71 -25.22 -26.88
CA ASN A 170 3.74 -26.29 -26.90
C ASN A 170 4.83 -26.05 -27.97
N ASP A 171 4.75 -24.95 -28.74
CA ASP A 171 5.53 -24.79 -29.95
C ASP A 171 6.96 -24.26 -29.71
N LYS A 172 7.17 -23.56 -28.60
CA LYS A 172 8.47 -22.97 -28.23
C LYS A 172 8.56 -22.78 -26.74
N VAL A 173 9.72 -23.09 -26.15
CA VAL A 173 10.06 -22.76 -24.76
C VAL A 173 10.86 -21.47 -24.76
N GLY A 174 10.52 -20.52 -23.89
CA GLY A 174 11.28 -19.30 -23.66
C GLY A 174 12.55 -19.56 -22.83
N GLU A 175 13.35 -18.51 -22.67
CA GLU A 175 14.63 -18.55 -21.97
C GLU A 175 14.55 -17.78 -20.63
N ILE A 176 15.33 -18.20 -19.64
CA ILE A 176 15.61 -17.42 -18.43
C ILE A 176 16.96 -16.75 -18.62
N ILE A 177 16.97 -15.43 -18.67
CA ILE A 177 18.14 -14.61 -18.99
C ILE A 177 18.55 -13.84 -17.74
N ASP A 178 19.79 -14.01 -17.30
CA ASP A 178 20.33 -13.26 -16.15
C ASP A 178 20.52 -11.78 -16.51
N LYS A 179 19.79 -10.91 -15.81
CA LYS A 179 19.83 -9.46 -15.95
C LYS A 179 20.13 -8.75 -14.63
N LYS A 180 20.57 -9.47 -13.59
CA LYS A 180 20.70 -8.95 -12.22
C LYS A 180 21.57 -7.69 -12.12
N ALA A 181 22.75 -7.73 -12.75
CA ALA A 181 23.68 -6.59 -12.70
C ALA A 181 23.16 -5.40 -13.53
N GLU A 182 22.77 -5.65 -14.79
CA GLU A 182 22.24 -4.63 -15.70
C GLU A 182 20.99 -3.95 -15.15
N ALA A 183 20.02 -4.72 -14.65
CA ALA A 183 18.78 -4.21 -14.10
C ALA A 183 19.00 -3.30 -12.88
N ARG A 184 19.95 -3.67 -12.01
CA ARG A 184 20.31 -2.85 -10.85
C ARG A 184 21.02 -1.55 -11.26
N GLU A 185 21.95 -1.63 -12.20
CA GLU A 185 22.69 -0.47 -12.68
C GLU A 185 21.76 0.57 -13.32
N ILE A 186 20.91 0.13 -14.24
CA ILE A 186 19.92 1.00 -14.91
C ILE A 186 18.98 1.66 -13.87
N TYR A 187 18.52 0.92 -12.88
CA TYR A 187 17.70 1.46 -11.80
C TYR A 187 18.45 2.51 -10.98
N PHE A 188 19.71 2.24 -10.60
CA PHE A 188 20.54 3.18 -9.84
C PHE A 188 20.81 4.46 -10.62
N GLU A 189 21.14 4.35 -11.89
CA GLU A 189 21.39 5.50 -12.76
C GLU A 189 20.16 6.39 -12.86
N LYS A 190 18.99 5.82 -13.08
CA LYS A 190 17.73 6.59 -13.12
C LYS A 190 17.49 7.38 -11.84
N ILE A 191 17.65 6.75 -10.67
CA ILE A 191 17.45 7.43 -9.39
C ILE A 191 18.51 8.52 -9.18
N LYS A 192 19.77 8.26 -9.54
CA LYS A 192 20.85 9.25 -9.45
C LYS A 192 20.59 10.45 -10.37
N ASP A 193 20.16 10.23 -11.58
CA ASP A 193 19.85 11.31 -12.55
C ASP A 193 18.78 12.25 -12.01
N VAL A 194 17.81 11.73 -11.28
CA VAL A 194 16.72 12.53 -10.71
C VAL A 194 17.14 13.27 -9.45
N TYR A 195 17.90 12.64 -8.54
CA TYR A 195 18.09 13.13 -7.17
C TYR A 195 19.52 13.55 -6.81
N ALA A 196 20.58 13.00 -7.45
CA ALA A 196 21.94 13.27 -7.01
C ALA A 196 22.33 14.74 -7.08
N ALA A 197 21.91 15.45 -8.14
CA ALA A 197 22.19 16.88 -8.27
C ALA A 197 21.52 17.71 -7.17
N TYR A 198 20.30 17.32 -6.76
CA TYR A 198 19.54 17.98 -5.70
C TYR A 198 20.25 17.86 -4.34
N PHE A 199 20.71 16.66 -3.98
CA PHE A 199 21.27 16.40 -2.65
C PHE A 199 22.77 16.70 -2.52
N ARG A 200 23.50 16.89 -3.61
CA ARG A 200 24.96 17.07 -3.63
C ARG A 200 25.46 18.20 -2.73
N ASN A 201 24.73 19.31 -2.62
CA ASN A 201 25.13 20.51 -1.90
C ASN A 201 24.25 20.75 -0.67
N ARG A 202 23.62 19.71 -0.13
CA ARG A 202 22.74 19.82 1.03
C ARG A 202 23.32 19.10 2.23
N ASP A 203 22.90 19.55 3.41
CA ASP A 203 23.21 18.85 4.66
C ASP A 203 22.25 17.66 4.83
N ASN A 204 22.73 16.50 4.44
CA ASN A 204 22.00 15.23 4.57
C ASN A 204 22.39 14.47 5.86
N SER A 205 23.12 15.10 6.79
CA SER A 205 23.64 14.45 8.02
C SER A 205 22.57 13.93 8.96
N LYS A 206 21.32 14.38 8.78
CA LYS A 206 20.18 13.95 9.58
C LYS A 206 19.38 12.79 8.98
N VAL A 207 19.78 12.27 7.83
CA VAL A 207 19.08 11.16 7.18
C VAL A 207 19.66 9.83 7.62
N ALA A 208 18.80 8.93 8.03
CA ALA A 208 19.14 7.53 8.31
C ALA A 208 18.11 6.61 7.62
N VAL A 209 18.55 5.41 7.27
CA VAL A 209 17.71 4.42 6.57
C VAL A 209 17.75 3.10 7.33
N ASN A 210 16.59 2.59 7.70
CA ASN A 210 16.42 1.27 8.28
C ASN A 210 15.93 0.29 7.22
N VAL A 211 16.78 -0.65 6.87
CA VAL A 211 16.51 -1.65 5.83
C VAL A 211 15.87 -2.94 6.36
N PHE A 212 15.66 -3.05 7.67
CA PHE A 212 15.02 -4.21 8.34
C PHE A 212 15.54 -5.59 7.90
N GLY A 213 16.79 -5.69 7.44
CA GLY A 213 17.28 -6.94 6.85
C GLY A 213 16.61 -7.35 5.53
N GLY A 214 15.75 -6.49 4.98
CA GLY A 214 15.01 -6.70 3.75
C GLY A 214 15.80 -6.36 2.49
N THR A 215 15.09 -6.26 1.35
CA THR A 215 15.69 -5.92 0.04
C THR A 215 16.39 -4.57 0.04
N GLY A 216 16.01 -3.65 0.95
CA GLY A 216 16.67 -2.36 1.14
C GLY A 216 18.21 -2.43 1.27
N ILE A 217 18.75 -3.58 1.70
CA ILE A 217 20.20 -3.84 1.77
C ILE A 217 20.88 -3.66 0.41
N GLN A 218 20.20 -4.01 -0.68
CA GLN A 218 20.74 -3.92 -2.05
C GLN A 218 21.01 -2.46 -2.48
N TYR A 219 20.37 -1.49 -1.82
CA TYR A 219 20.40 -0.05 -2.18
C TYR A 219 21.29 0.79 -1.26
N VAL A 220 22.01 0.17 -0.33
CA VAL A 220 22.92 0.90 0.59
C VAL A 220 23.95 1.75 -0.17
N GLY A 221 24.47 1.24 -1.30
CA GLY A 221 25.37 2.00 -2.16
C GLY A 221 24.70 3.25 -2.73
N LEU A 222 23.48 3.11 -3.23
CA LEU A 222 22.69 4.21 -3.79
C LEU A 222 22.40 5.31 -2.74
N PHE A 223 22.02 4.93 -1.53
CA PHE A 223 21.82 5.90 -0.45
C PHE A 223 23.09 6.68 -0.12
N LYS A 224 24.25 6.01 -0.10
CA LYS A 224 25.54 6.65 0.13
C LYS A 224 25.97 7.55 -1.02
N ASP A 225 25.67 7.17 -2.24
CA ASP A 225 26.02 7.96 -3.44
C ASP A 225 25.21 9.27 -3.50
N ILE A 226 23.94 9.26 -3.07
CA ILE A 226 23.04 10.41 -3.13
C ILE A 226 23.11 11.28 -1.88
N PHE A 227 22.97 10.69 -0.68
CA PHE A 227 22.99 11.44 0.57
C PHE A 227 24.40 11.71 1.13
N GLY A 228 25.42 11.02 0.58
CA GLY A 228 26.80 11.07 1.06
C GLY A 228 27.16 9.89 1.94
N GLY A 229 28.47 9.61 2.03
CA GLY A 229 29.01 8.45 2.75
C GLY A 229 28.71 8.39 4.24
N HIS A 230 28.23 9.48 4.84
CA HIS A 230 27.86 9.59 6.25
C HIS A 230 26.42 9.14 6.57
N VAL A 231 25.59 8.82 5.57
CA VAL A 231 24.24 8.33 5.81
C VAL A 231 24.26 7.09 6.71
N THR A 232 23.47 7.13 7.78
CA THR A 232 23.40 6.02 8.73
C THR A 232 22.46 4.93 8.22
N ILE A 233 22.95 3.70 8.17
CA ILE A 233 22.16 2.54 7.74
C ILE A 233 21.94 1.62 8.94
N LEU A 234 20.69 1.40 9.30
CA LEU A 234 20.23 0.52 10.37
C LEU A 234 19.68 -0.78 9.82
N GLY A 235 19.66 -1.80 10.66
CA GLY A 235 18.96 -3.05 10.37
C GLY A 235 19.60 -3.94 9.31
N LYS A 236 20.86 -3.73 8.93
CA LYS A 236 21.55 -4.57 7.93
C LYS A 236 21.75 -6.00 8.38
N ASP A 237 21.97 -6.20 9.68
CA ASP A 237 22.33 -7.49 10.27
C ASP A 237 21.11 -8.20 10.86
N ILE A 238 19.90 -7.68 10.63
CA ILE A 238 18.66 -8.31 11.07
C ILE A 238 18.39 -9.54 10.20
N ASN A 239 18.16 -10.68 10.84
CA ASN A 239 17.68 -11.86 10.18
C ASN A 239 16.15 -11.87 10.16
N VAL A 240 15.55 -11.42 9.07
CA VAL A 240 14.08 -11.40 8.90
C VAL A 240 13.45 -12.79 8.80
N ASN A 241 14.26 -13.84 8.70
CA ASN A 241 13.80 -15.21 8.46
C ASN A 241 13.68 -16.05 9.74
N ASP A 242 14.05 -15.50 10.90
CA ASP A 242 13.94 -16.18 12.19
C ASP A 242 12.56 -16.02 12.87
N GLY A 243 11.69 -15.19 12.28
CA GLY A 243 10.34 -14.93 12.80
C GLY A 243 10.28 -13.98 14.00
N TYR A 244 11.42 -13.56 14.55
CA TYR A 244 11.47 -12.64 15.70
C TYR A 244 11.07 -11.21 15.33
N LEU A 245 11.45 -10.76 14.14
CA LEU A 245 11.19 -9.42 13.66
C LEU A 245 10.57 -9.45 12.27
N LEU A 246 9.40 -8.83 12.14
CA LEU A 246 8.80 -8.57 10.84
C LEU A 246 9.33 -7.24 10.28
N ALA A 247 9.63 -7.23 9.00
CA ALA A 247 9.94 -5.99 8.28
C ALA A 247 8.64 -5.21 8.01
N ASP A 248 8.04 -4.66 9.06
CA ASP A 248 6.78 -3.91 8.98
C ASP A 248 6.98 -2.49 9.54
N PRO A 249 7.16 -1.49 8.68
CA PRO A 249 7.39 -0.11 9.09
C PRO A 249 6.14 0.56 9.68
N THR A 250 4.98 -0.10 9.65
CA THR A 250 3.75 0.41 10.27
C THR A 250 3.67 0.08 11.76
N ARG A 251 4.47 -0.87 12.23
CA ARG A 251 4.42 -1.38 13.60
C ARG A 251 5.54 -0.80 14.46
N LYS A 252 5.16 -0.01 15.45
CA LYS A 252 6.06 0.56 16.43
C LYS A 252 6.91 -0.51 17.12
N GLU A 253 6.30 -1.61 17.55
CA GLU A 253 6.96 -2.71 18.26
C GLU A 253 8.03 -3.41 17.41
N MET A 254 7.92 -3.38 16.08
CA MET A 254 8.96 -3.87 15.19
C MET A 254 10.11 -2.88 15.07
N LEU A 255 9.80 -1.59 14.99
CA LEU A 255 10.82 -0.54 14.98
C LEU A 255 11.64 -0.52 16.26
N GLU A 256 11.01 -0.66 17.42
CA GLU A 256 11.69 -0.70 18.74
C GLU A 256 12.71 -1.84 18.87
N ARG A 257 12.56 -2.91 18.09
CA ARG A 257 13.51 -4.02 18.02
C ARG A 257 14.71 -3.79 17.10
N VAL A 258 14.71 -2.70 16.33
CA VAL A 258 15.82 -2.38 15.42
C VAL A 258 17.03 -1.90 16.24
N PRO A 259 18.19 -2.58 16.15
CA PRO A 259 19.39 -2.17 16.86
C PRO A 259 19.80 -0.73 16.55
N HIS A 260 20.19 0.02 17.57
CA HIS A 260 20.63 1.41 17.49
C HIS A 260 19.58 2.43 16.98
N LEU A 261 18.32 2.05 16.82
CA LEU A 261 17.27 2.99 16.36
C LEU A 261 17.16 4.16 17.34
N GLN A 262 16.96 3.88 18.63
CA GLN A 262 16.78 4.93 19.63
C GLN A 262 18.01 5.83 19.78
N GLU A 263 19.22 5.26 19.69
CA GLU A 263 20.47 6.04 19.68
C GLU A 263 20.53 7.00 18.49
N THR A 264 20.09 6.53 17.31
CA THR A 264 20.05 7.32 16.08
C THR A 264 19.04 8.45 16.19
N LEU A 265 17.83 8.17 16.72
CA LEU A 265 16.80 9.18 16.97
C LEU A 265 17.28 10.24 18.00
N ASN A 266 17.99 9.83 19.05
CA ASN A 266 18.54 10.74 20.06
C ASN A 266 19.61 11.69 19.49
N LYS A 267 20.25 11.34 18.38
CA LYS A 267 21.13 12.23 17.61
C LYS A 267 20.37 13.25 16.75
N GLY A 268 19.05 13.24 16.80
CA GLY A 268 18.18 14.12 16.00
C GLY A 268 18.10 13.72 14.53
N MET A 269 18.37 12.45 14.23
CA MET A 269 18.25 11.92 12.87
C MET A 269 16.81 11.53 12.54
N ARG A 270 16.47 11.64 11.29
CA ARG A 270 15.22 11.16 10.69
C ARG A 270 15.47 9.80 10.07
N VAL A 271 14.72 8.80 10.51
CA VAL A 271 14.89 7.41 10.07
C VAL A 271 13.77 7.01 9.15
N HIS A 272 14.09 6.70 7.90
CA HIS A 272 13.18 6.08 6.95
C HIS A 272 13.26 4.56 7.08
N SER A 273 12.12 3.89 7.19
CA SER A 273 12.06 2.43 7.37
C SER A 273 11.23 1.78 6.28
N PHE A 274 11.73 0.70 5.70
CA PHE A 274 11.07 -0.09 4.65
C PHE A 274 10.36 -1.32 5.21
N ASP A 275 9.46 -1.90 4.41
CA ASP A 275 9.10 -3.31 4.55
C ASP A 275 10.08 -4.22 3.76
N LEU A 276 9.78 -5.52 3.70
CA LEU A 276 10.74 -6.51 3.18
C LEU A 276 11.08 -6.29 1.71
N ASP A 277 10.09 -5.99 0.87
CA ASP A 277 10.26 -5.73 -0.57
C ASP A 277 10.34 -4.24 -0.92
N ALA A 278 10.45 -3.39 0.12
CA ALA A 278 10.69 -1.96 0.02
C ALA A 278 9.74 -1.22 -0.93
N ASP A 279 8.43 -1.55 -0.88
CA ASP A 279 7.38 -0.80 -1.56
C ASP A 279 6.65 0.18 -0.62
N ARG A 280 6.89 0.06 0.69
CA ARG A 280 6.35 0.93 1.75
C ARG A 280 7.46 1.66 2.47
N GLY A 281 7.12 2.83 3.03
CA GLY A 281 8.07 3.57 3.84
C GLY A 281 7.41 4.39 4.94
N SER A 282 7.92 4.30 6.17
CA SER A 282 7.56 5.20 7.26
C SER A 282 8.72 6.12 7.60
N ILE A 283 8.41 7.22 8.30
CA ILE A 283 9.42 8.12 8.88
C ILE A 283 9.31 8.10 10.39
N THR A 284 10.45 8.04 11.06
CA THR A 284 10.55 8.19 12.50
C THR A 284 11.55 9.30 12.83
N GLU A 285 11.15 10.28 13.67
CA GLU A 285 11.98 11.40 14.10
C GLU A 285 11.68 11.76 15.56
N GLY A 286 12.68 12.07 16.37
CA GLY A 286 12.49 12.58 17.73
C GLY A 286 13.38 11.93 18.76
N ASN A 287 13.41 12.53 19.95
CA ASN A 287 14.28 12.12 21.07
C ASN A 287 13.58 11.22 22.09
N ALA A 288 12.31 10.99 21.95
CA ALA A 288 11.51 10.21 22.89
C ALA A 288 11.39 8.77 22.45
N ALA A 289 11.06 7.89 23.37
CA ALA A 289 10.56 6.56 23.04
C ALA A 289 9.41 6.71 22.01
N LEU A 290 9.38 5.82 21.04
CA LEU A 290 8.34 5.82 20.04
C LEU A 290 6.98 5.75 20.74
N THR A 291 6.19 6.81 20.64
CA THR A 291 4.85 6.87 21.22
C THR A 291 3.81 6.92 20.14
N LEU A 292 2.67 6.28 20.38
CA LEU A 292 1.53 6.31 19.45
C LEU A 292 0.92 7.71 19.31
N ASN A 293 1.27 8.65 20.17
CA ASN A 293 0.76 10.03 20.19
C ASN A 293 1.44 10.97 19.18
N GLY A 294 2.01 10.44 18.11
CA GLY A 294 2.55 11.24 17.01
C GLY A 294 3.87 11.95 17.32
N THR A 295 4.56 11.57 18.40
CA THR A 295 5.82 12.19 18.79
C THR A 295 7.05 11.48 18.25
N GLY A 296 6.95 10.84 17.09
CA GLY A 296 8.13 10.24 16.51
C GLY A 296 7.94 9.24 15.40
N HIS A 297 6.77 8.61 15.29
CA HIS A 297 6.51 7.63 14.23
C HIS A 297 5.36 8.12 13.34
N TYR A 298 5.68 8.46 12.09
CA TYR A 298 4.77 9.09 11.14
C TYR A 298 4.33 8.10 10.07
N LEU A 299 3.02 7.89 10.00
CA LEU A 299 2.37 6.93 9.10
C LEU A 299 1.67 7.64 7.92
N GLY A 300 0.89 6.90 7.17
CA GLY A 300 0.30 7.34 5.91
C GLY A 300 -0.52 8.63 6.01
N ASP A 301 -1.34 8.78 7.04
CA ASP A 301 -2.10 10.01 7.28
C ASP A 301 -1.21 11.22 7.61
N ASN A 302 -0.13 11.01 8.40
CA ASN A 302 0.84 12.06 8.67
C ASN A 302 1.58 12.49 7.39
N LEU A 303 2.04 11.52 6.60
CA LEU A 303 2.72 11.83 5.34
C LEU A 303 1.76 12.49 4.33
N ALA A 304 0.46 12.15 4.37
CA ALA A 304 -0.55 12.81 3.55
C ALA A 304 -0.65 14.32 3.80
N PHE A 305 -0.48 14.79 5.05
CA PHE A 305 -0.42 16.24 5.35
C PHE A 305 0.76 16.90 4.63
N ILE A 306 1.95 16.30 4.69
CA ILE A 306 3.16 16.83 4.06
C ILE A 306 2.97 16.90 2.54
N LEU A 307 2.53 15.79 1.95
CA LEU A 307 2.34 15.68 0.50
C LEU A 307 1.24 16.61 -0.01
N ALA A 308 0.12 16.75 0.71
CA ALA A 308 -0.94 17.70 0.37
C ALA A 308 -0.45 19.15 0.45
N GLY A 309 0.27 19.49 1.53
CA GLY A 309 0.87 20.82 1.67
C GLY A 309 1.83 21.15 0.55
N HIS A 310 2.73 20.24 0.19
CA HIS A 310 3.65 20.41 -0.94
C HIS A 310 2.89 20.52 -2.27
N LYS A 311 1.96 19.61 -2.53
CA LYS A 311 1.20 19.57 -3.77
C LYS A 311 0.46 20.88 -4.02
N LEU A 312 -0.30 21.36 -3.02
CA LEU A 312 -1.17 22.54 -3.18
C LEU A 312 -0.43 23.87 -3.08
N ASN A 313 0.64 23.97 -2.29
CA ASN A 313 1.38 25.22 -2.12
C ASN A 313 2.58 25.38 -3.07
N ILE A 314 3.12 24.29 -3.63
CA ILE A 314 4.35 24.32 -4.44
C ILE A 314 4.13 23.71 -5.82
N ALA A 315 3.74 22.44 -5.90
CA ALA A 315 3.70 21.71 -7.16
C ALA A 315 2.62 22.22 -8.12
N VAL A 316 1.38 22.40 -7.65
CA VAL A 316 0.26 22.90 -8.48
C VAL A 316 0.45 24.35 -8.94
N PRO A 317 0.87 25.30 -8.09
CA PRO A 317 1.23 26.65 -8.56
C PRO A 317 2.37 26.65 -9.59
N SER A 318 3.39 25.81 -9.40
CA SER A 318 4.47 25.66 -10.36
C SER A 318 3.99 25.09 -11.70
N LEU A 319 3.10 24.07 -11.66
CA LEU A 319 2.46 23.51 -12.85
C LEU A 319 1.70 24.59 -13.63
N LYS A 320 0.85 25.37 -12.93
CA LYS A 320 0.08 26.45 -13.54
C LYS A 320 0.99 27.42 -14.30
N LYS A 321 2.04 27.90 -13.63
CA LYS A 321 3.01 28.81 -14.23
C LYS A 321 3.68 28.21 -15.48
N LYS A 322 4.06 26.92 -15.42
CA LYS A 322 4.67 26.24 -16.57
C LYS A 322 3.71 26.10 -17.75
N LEU A 323 2.44 25.77 -17.50
CA LEU A 323 1.42 25.71 -18.56
C LEU A 323 1.17 27.08 -19.21
N GLU A 324 1.20 28.16 -18.42
CA GLU A 324 1.12 29.53 -18.94
C GLU A 324 2.34 29.89 -19.81
N GLU A 325 3.56 29.54 -19.36
CA GLU A 325 4.81 29.70 -20.13
C GLU A 325 4.77 28.93 -21.46
N LEU A 326 4.14 27.76 -21.49
CA LEU A 326 3.96 26.92 -22.68
C LEU A 326 2.78 27.37 -23.58
N ASN A 327 2.09 28.46 -23.23
CA ASN A 327 0.94 29.00 -23.95
C ASN A 327 -0.22 27.99 -24.09
N VAL A 328 -0.43 27.13 -23.09
CA VAL A 328 -1.60 26.26 -23.03
C VAL A 328 -2.86 27.11 -22.84
N ASN A 329 -3.97 26.74 -23.49
CA ASN A 329 -5.23 27.47 -23.42
C ASN A 329 -5.72 27.62 -21.96
N SER A 330 -6.26 28.79 -21.59
CA SER A 330 -6.67 29.11 -20.22
C SER A 330 -7.73 28.17 -19.66
N ASP A 331 -8.70 27.73 -20.50
CA ASP A 331 -9.75 26.79 -20.06
C ASP A 331 -9.17 25.39 -19.81
N ALA A 332 -8.17 24.99 -20.63
CA ALA A 332 -7.43 23.75 -20.41
C ALA A 332 -6.61 23.84 -19.12
N ILE A 333 -5.90 24.96 -18.88
CA ILE A 333 -5.17 25.19 -17.63
C ILE A 333 -6.10 25.05 -16.43
N SER A 334 -7.28 25.69 -16.45
CA SER A 334 -8.23 25.59 -15.35
C SER A 334 -8.59 24.15 -15.03
N LYS A 335 -8.96 23.37 -16.05
CA LYS A 335 -9.29 21.94 -15.88
C LYS A 335 -8.12 21.10 -15.37
N ILE A 336 -6.92 21.36 -15.88
CA ILE A 336 -5.69 20.66 -15.43
C ILE A 336 -5.45 20.95 -13.94
N ILE A 337 -5.57 22.22 -13.53
CA ILE A 337 -5.36 22.61 -12.13
C ILE A 337 -6.45 22.02 -11.22
N ASP A 338 -7.70 21.95 -11.67
CA ASP A 338 -8.77 21.30 -10.93
C ASP A 338 -8.44 19.82 -10.66
N ILE A 339 -7.98 19.08 -11.68
CA ILE A 339 -7.56 17.68 -11.53
C ILE A 339 -6.31 17.58 -10.64
N ALA A 340 -5.30 18.39 -10.89
CA ALA A 340 -4.04 18.37 -10.16
C ALA A 340 -4.22 18.74 -8.67
N SER A 341 -5.26 19.47 -8.31
CA SER A 341 -5.53 19.90 -6.93
C SER A 341 -6.27 18.85 -6.09
N ILE A 342 -6.67 17.73 -6.66
CA ILE A 342 -7.35 16.66 -5.93
C ILE A 342 -6.35 15.93 -5.02
N ILE A 343 -6.69 15.82 -3.74
CA ILE A 343 -6.01 14.98 -2.76
C ILE A 343 -6.89 13.76 -2.50
N TYR A 344 -6.39 12.59 -2.86
CA TYR A 344 -7.08 11.34 -2.55
C TYR A 344 -6.90 10.99 -1.08
N VAL A 345 -7.99 10.65 -0.42
CA VAL A 345 -8.04 10.35 1.01
C VAL A 345 -8.40 8.88 1.20
N ASP A 346 -7.50 8.14 1.83
CA ASP A 346 -7.81 6.76 2.27
C ASP A 346 -8.90 6.82 3.35
N PRO A 347 -9.92 5.96 3.30
CA PRO A 347 -11.00 5.95 4.30
C PRO A 347 -10.52 5.74 5.74
N ARG A 348 -9.31 5.25 5.95
CA ARG A 348 -8.70 5.05 7.27
C ARG A 348 -7.96 6.29 7.80
N TYR A 349 -7.83 7.35 7.00
CA TYR A 349 -7.19 8.59 7.47
C TYR A 349 -8.02 9.31 8.52
N THR A 350 -7.32 9.98 9.44
CA THR A 350 -7.96 10.97 10.29
C THR A 350 -8.71 12.02 9.46
N SER A 351 -9.88 12.44 9.91
CA SER A 351 -10.64 13.52 9.26
C SER A 351 -9.88 14.85 9.24
N SER A 352 -8.85 14.98 10.08
CA SER A 352 -7.94 16.12 10.08
C SER A 352 -7.27 16.37 8.72
N VAL A 353 -6.96 15.31 7.96
CA VAL A 353 -6.38 15.44 6.61
C VAL A 353 -7.33 16.18 5.70
N LYS A 354 -8.61 15.78 5.71
CA LYS A 354 -9.67 16.47 4.94
C LYS A 354 -9.81 17.94 5.39
N THR A 355 -9.91 18.18 6.70
CA THR A 355 -10.00 19.53 7.27
C THR A 355 -8.81 20.39 6.85
N TYR A 356 -7.59 19.85 6.91
CA TYR A 356 -6.39 20.59 6.50
C TYR A 356 -6.43 20.95 5.00
N VAL A 357 -6.77 19.99 4.15
CA VAL A 357 -6.82 20.20 2.70
C VAL A 357 -7.92 21.21 2.32
N GLU A 358 -9.13 21.04 2.83
CA GLU A 358 -10.29 21.84 2.41
C GLU A 358 -10.34 23.21 3.10
N ASP A 359 -10.10 23.24 4.43
CA ASP A 359 -10.26 24.47 5.21
C ASP A 359 -9.00 25.33 5.26
N VAL A 360 -7.80 24.72 5.27
CA VAL A 360 -6.53 25.47 5.36
C VAL A 360 -5.93 25.70 3.99
N LEU A 361 -5.75 24.63 3.20
CA LEU A 361 -5.09 24.72 1.89
C LEU A 361 -6.04 25.13 0.75
N LYS A 362 -7.36 25.14 0.99
CA LYS A 362 -8.40 25.43 -0.02
C LYS A 362 -8.36 24.50 -1.23
N GLY A 363 -7.89 23.28 -1.02
CA GLY A 363 -7.91 22.20 -2.00
C GLY A 363 -9.20 21.40 -1.97
N LYS A 364 -9.22 20.32 -2.72
CA LYS A 364 -10.33 19.37 -2.83
C LYS A 364 -9.88 17.98 -2.36
N THR A 365 -10.72 17.31 -1.59
CA THR A 365 -10.50 15.92 -1.23
C THR A 365 -11.49 14.99 -1.94
N GLU A 366 -11.02 13.81 -2.30
CA GLU A 366 -11.88 12.72 -2.76
C GLU A 366 -11.49 11.44 -2.04
N PHE A 367 -12.49 10.75 -1.46
CA PHE A 367 -12.23 9.44 -0.88
C PHE A 367 -11.91 8.42 -1.96
N HIS A 368 -10.84 7.68 -1.73
CA HIS A 368 -10.43 6.61 -2.63
C HIS A 368 -10.36 5.29 -1.88
N ARG A 369 -10.98 4.25 -2.46
CA ARG A 369 -10.95 2.91 -1.85
C ARG A 369 -9.52 2.36 -1.76
N LYS A 370 -9.28 1.52 -0.75
CA LYS A 370 -7.98 0.88 -0.54
C LYS A 370 -7.59 -0.06 -1.69
N GLY A 371 -6.29 -0.19 -1.93
CA GLY A 371 -5.71 -1.12 -2.90
C GLY A 371 -4.79 -0.41 -3.88
N HIS A 372 -3.50 -0.69 -3.75
CA HIS A 372 -2.44 -0.01 -4.49
C HIS A 372 -2.67 0.02 -6.02
N SER A 373 -3.21 -1.05 -6.60
CA SER A 373 -3.50 -1.09 -8.05
C SER A 373 -4.58 -0.08 -8.46
N LEU A 374 -5.61 0.10 -7.63
CA LEU A 374 -6.71 1.04 -7.90
C LEU A 374 -6.24 2.50 -7.81
N TRP A 375 -5.36 2.81 -6.86
CA TRP A 375 -4.73 4.13 -6.77
C TRP A 375 -3.90 4.43 -8.01
N LYS A 376 -3.09 3.47 -8.47
CA LYS A 376 -2.30 3.60 -9.70
C LYS A 376 -3.18 3.89 -10.92
N GLU A 377 -4.29 3.17 -11.08
CA GLU A 377 -5.23 3.39 -12.19
C GLU A 377 -5.81 4.80 -12.18
N THR A 378 -6.30 5.26 -11.03
CA THR A 378 -6.90 6.59 -10.90
C THR A 378 -5.89 7.69 -11.20
N ILE A 379 -4.68 7.60 -10.62
CA ILE A 379 -3.62 8.57 -10.84
C ILE A 379 -3.21 8.58 -12.33
N THR A 380 -3.06 7.40 -12.94
CA THR A 380 -2.75 7.27 -14.38
C THR A 380 -3.83 7.91 -15.25
N ALA A 381 -5.10 7.68 -14.94
CA ALA A 381 -6.21 8.30 -15.68
C ALA A 381 -6.16 9.83 -15.62
N ASN A 382 -5.92 10.38 -14.44
CA ASN A 382 -5.76 11.82 -14.24
C ASN A 382 -4.57 12.38 -15.03
N MET A 383 -3.43 11.71 -14.98
CA MET A 383 -2.23 12.15 -15.73
C MET A 383 -2.47 12.10 -17.25
N LYS A 384 -3.15 11.06 -17.75
CA LYS A 384 -3.55 10.98 -19.17
C LYS A 384 -4.46 12.12 -19.57
N GLU A 385 -5.46 12.44 -18.75
CA GLU A 385 -6.39 13.54 -19.04
C GLU A 385 -5.68 14.91 -19.01
N MET A 386 -4.84 15.19 -18.01
CA MET A 386 -4.04 16.41 -17.95
C MET A 386 -3.09 16.54 -19.15
N THR A 387 -2.43 15.45 -19.53
CA THR A 387 -1.53 15.37 -20.70
C THR A 387 -2.28 15.76 -21.99
N LYS A 388 -3.46 15.15 -22.20
CA LYS A 388 -4.32 15.42 -23.35
C LYS A 388 -4.81 16.87 -23.37
N LEU A 389 -5.28 17.40 -22.24
CA LEU A 389 -5.73 18.80 -22.11
C LEU A 389 -4.60 19.80 -22.41
N ALA A 390 -3.38 19.48 -22.01
CA ALA A 390 -2.20 20.30 -22.28
C ALA A 390 -1.65 20.18 -23.72
N GLY A 391 -2.18 19.23 -24.52
CA GLY A 391 -1.79 19.01 -25.93
C GLY A 391 -0.53 18.18 -26.13
N PHE A 392 -0.05 17.46 -25.09
CA PHE A 392 1.06 16.53 -25.20
C PHE A 392 0.60 15.15 -25.67
N LYS A 393 1.50 14.40 -26.32
CA LYS A 393 1.22 13.05 -26.83
C LYS A 393 1.37 11.99 -25.76
N THR A 394 2.34 12.16 -24.85
CA THR A 394 2.65 11.20 -23.79
C THR A 394 2.79 11.89 -22.43
N ILE A 395 2.58 11.13 -21.37
CA ILE A 395 2.78 11.62 -19.98
C ILE A 395 4.23 12.00 -19.76
N GLU A 396 5.19 11.28 -20.36
CA GLU A 396 6.61 11.62 -20.30
C GLU A 396 6.88 13.03 -20.85
N GLU A 397 6.32 13.36 -22.03
CA GLU A 397 6.46 14.71 -22.61
C GLU A 397 5.87 15.77 -21.68
N PHE A 398 4.70 15.50 -21.10
CA PHE A 398 4.05 16.40 -20.15
C PHE A 398 4.90 16.61 -18.88
N VAL A 399 5.40 15.53 -18.27
CA VAL A 399 6.26 15.59 -17.07
C VAL A 399 7.57 16.30 -17.38
N ALA A 400 8.21 16.00 -18.50
CA ALA A 400 9.45 16.66 -18.92
C ALA A 400 9.26 18.19 -19.13
N ALA A 401 8.14 18.60 -19.73
CA ALA A 401 7.86 20.01 -20.00
C ALA A 401 7.43 20.80 -18.74
N THR A 402 6.67 20.17 -17.85
CA THR A 402 6.08 20.84 -16.68
C THR A 402 6.80 20.61 -15.38
N ASN A 403 7.63 19.55 -15.29
CA ASN A 403 8.24 19.04 -14.07
C ASN A 403 7.19 18.68 -12.99
N TYR A 404 5.94 18.40 -13.39
CA TYR A 404 4.86 18.04 -12.47
C TYR A 404 4.75 16.51 -12.36
N ARG A 405 4.68 16.05 -11.12
CA ARG A 405 4.40 14.66 -10.75
C ARG A 405 3.22 14.63 -9.81
N ASP A 406 2.24 13.79 -10.08
CA ASP A 406 1.19 13.55 -9.10
C ASP A 406 1.70 12.58 -8.02
N ILE A 407 1.76 13.06 -6.78
CA ILE A 407 2.23 12.29 -5.63
C ILE A 407 1.06 12.10 -4.69
N GLN A 408 0.73 10.85 -4.39
CA GLN A 408 -0.33 10.44 -3.49
C GLN A 408 0.18 9.35 -2.57
N ILE A 409 -0.49 9.13 -1.44
CA ILE A 409 -0.15 8.06 -0.48
C ILE A 409 -1.42 7.43 0.05
N GLU A 410 -1.41 6.12 0.29
CA GLU A 410 -2.48 5.41 1.01
C GLU A 410 -2.07 5.08 2.46
N ALA A 411 -3.04 4.76 3.30
CA ALA A 411 -2.82 4.52 4.73
C ALA A 411 -1.85 3.36 5.03
N SER A 412 -1.69 2.42 4.11
CA SER A 412 -0.74 1.32 4.21
C SER A 412 0.70 1.68 3.83
N LEU A 413 1.00 2.98 3.67
CA LEU A 413 2.33 3.53 3.34
C LEU A 413 2.83 3.26 1.92
N HIS A 414 1.96 2.84 1.00
CA HIS A 414 2.29 2.90 -0.43
C HIS A 414 2.18 4.35 -0.90
N MET A 415 3.31 4.94 -1.26
CA MET A 415 3.36 6.27 -1.86
C MET A 415 3.60 6.14 -3.36
N PHE A 416 2.77 6.78 -4.14
CA PHE A 416 2.73 6.73 -5.59
C PHE A 416 3.26 8.02 -6.18
N ALA A 417 4.21 7.91 -7.09
CA ALA A 417 4.71 9.03 -7.87
C ALA A 417 4.69 8.70 -9.37
N THR A 418 4.33 9.67 -10.18
CA THR A 418 4.23 9.52 -11.65
C THR A 418 5.43 10.17 -12.33
N ASP A 419 6.31 9.37 -12.91
CA ASP A 419 7.43 9.87 -13.70
C ASP A 419 7.81 8.98 -14.90
N SER A 420 7.02 7.96 -15.15
CA SER A 420 7.28 6.97 -16.19
C SER A 420 6.65 7.30 -17.53
N LYS A 421 7.22 6.74 -18.61
CA LYS A 421 6.71 6.89 -19.99
C LYS A 421 5.28 6.39 -20.14
N ASP A 422 4.97 5.29 -19.49
CA ASP A 422 3.63 4.70 -19.48
C ASP A 422 2.65 5.42 -18.54
N GLY A 423 3.16 6.34 -17.70
CA GLY A 423 2.39 7.12 -16.75
C GLY A 423 1.85 6.32 -15.57
N ILE A 424 2.35 5.12 -15.36
CA ILE A 424 1.94 4.29 -14.23
C ILE A 424 2.66 4.78 -12.98
N PRO A 425 1.93 5.24 -11.94
CA PRO A 425 2.54 5.58 -10.68
C PRO A 425 3.14 4.32 -10.05
N ARG A 426 4.34 4.46 -9.48
CA ARG A 426 5.01 3.35 -8.81
C ARG A 426 5.05 3.58 -7.31
N ASP A 427 4.77 2.51 -6.57
CA ASP A 427 5.02 2.40 -5.14
C ASP A 427 6.45 1.89 -4.96
N ASP A 428 7.40 2.81 -5.01
CA ASP A 428 8.83 2.54 -4.88
C ASP A 428 9.36 3.17 -3.58
N GLY A 429 9.40 2.37 -2.50
CA GLY A 429 9.86 2.84 -1.20
C GLY A 429 11.30 3.36 -1.21
N VAL A 430 12.16 2.83 -2.10
CA VAL A 430 13.55 3.29 -2.25
C VAL A 430 13.60 4.69 -2.84
N GLU A 431 12.87 4.95 -3.93
CA GLU A 431 12.76 6.28 -4.53
C GLU A 431 12.06 7.26 -3.58
N ASN A 432 11.04 6.77 -2.87
CA ASN A 432 10.21 7.57 -1.98
C ASN A 432 11.00 8.25 -0.83
N ILE A 433 12.12 7.68 -0.38
CA ILE A 433 13.00 8.36 0.60
C ILE A 433 13.53 9.67 0.03
N PHE A 434 14.07 9.63 -1.18
CA PHE A 434 14.63 10.82 -1.82
C PHE A 434 13.54 11.85 -2.12
N LEU A 435 12.40 11.37 -2.57
CA LEU A 435 11.25 12.23 -2.85
C LEU A 435 10.72 12.90 -1.59
N LEU A 436 10.54 12.17 -0.49
CA LEU A 436 10.07 12.71 0.79
C LEU A 436 11.08 13.71 1.38
N GLU A 437 12.37 13.40 1.39
CA GLU A 437 13.40 14.34 1.85
C GLU A 437 13.42 15.62 1.03
N LYS A 438 13.25 15.50 -0.30
CA LYS A 438 13.11 16.66 -1.18
C LYS A 438 11.86 17.48 -0.84
N VAL A 439 10.71 16.85 -0.67
CA VAL A 439 9.46 17.51 -0.31
C VAL A 439 9.56 18.23 1.05
N ILE A 440 10.13 17.57 2.05
CA ILE A 440 10.35 18.13 3.39
C ILE A 440 11.24 19.37 3.33
N ASP A 441 12.31 19.32 2.53
CA ASP A 441 13.22 20.43 2.34
C ASP A 441 12.58 21.61 1.56
N GLU A 442 11.87 21.32 0.47
CA GLU A 442 11.15 22.36 -0.31
C GLU A 442 10.07 23.06 0.53
N MET A 443 9.42 22.34 1.45
CA MET A 443 8.48 22.90 2.42
C MET A 443 9.19 23.60 3.60
N LYS A 444 10.52 23.54 3.69
CA LYS A 444 11.34 24.11 4.79
C LYS A 444 10.96 23.56 6.17
N ILE A 445 10.59 22.29 6.24
CA ILE A 445 10.26 21.61 7.49
C ILE A 445 11.57 21.20 8.18
N VAL A 446 11.93 21.89 9.27
CA VAL A 446 13.15 21.60 10.05
C VAL A 446 12.95 20.40 10.96
N LYS A 447 11.78 20.31 11.61
CA LYS A 447 11.35 19.18 12.45
C LYS A 447 9.93 18.81 12.09
N LEU A 448 9.68 17.54 11.89
CA LEU A 448 8.35 17.03 11.57
C LEU A 448 7.35 17.32 12.70
N LYS A 449 7.79 17.18 13.96
CA LYS A 449 6.93 17.50 15.11
C LYS A 449 6.37 18.92 15.04
N ASP A 450 7.21 19.91 14.75
CA ASP A 450 6.78 21.32 14.72
C ASP A 450 5.77 21.59 13.60
N PHE A 451 5.88 20.85 12.49
CA PHE A 451 4.90 20.87 11.41
C PHE A 451 3.57 20.24 11.87
N PHE A 452 3.60 19.04 12.46
CA PHE A 452 2.40 18.33 12.89
C PHE A 452 1.70 18.98 14.09
N ASP A 453 2.41 19.70 14.96
CA ASP A 453 1.80 20.44 16.05
C ASP A 453 0.83 21.55 15.57
N GLN A 454 0.96 21.98 14.31
CA GLN A 454 0.09 22.97 13.68
C GLN A 454 -1.13 22.35 12.98
N MET A 455 -1.17 21.03 12.83
CA MET A 455 -2.27 20.34 12.16
C MET A 455 -3.51 20.22 13.08
N PRO A 456 -4.71 20.17 12.50
CA PRO A 456 -5.92 19.92 13.28
C PRO A 456 -5.79 18.62 14.07
N LYS A 457 -5.96 18.70 15.38
CA LYS A 457 -5.83 17.53 16.26
C LYS A 457 -7.13 16.75 16.34
N ARG A 458 -7.04 15.44 16.32
CA ARG A 458 -8.14 14.49 16.51
C ARG A 458 -7.66 13.33 17.36
N PHE A 459 -8.59 12.71 18.07
CA PHE A 459 -8.39 11.47 18.80
C PHE A 459 -8.96 10.32 17.96
N ILE A 460 -8.10 9.50 17.40
CA ILE A 460 -8.47 8.41 16.50
C ILE A 460 -8.01 7.06 17.06
N THR A 461 -8.81 6.00 16.86
CA THR A 461 -8.36 4.64 17.08
C THR A 461 -7.48 4.17 15.92
N LYS A 462 -6.59 3.22 16.15
CA LYS A 462 -6.10 2.39 15.05
C LYS A 462 -7.25 1.55 14.49
N GLU A 463 -7.04 0.91 13.33
CA GLU A 463 -8.00 -0.06 12.81
C GLU A 463 -8.11 -1.23 13.80
N ILE A 464 -9.26 -1.35 14.45
CA ILE A 464 -9.58 -2.44 15.38
C ILE A 464 -10.06 -3.62 14.54
N ARG A 465 -9.55 -4.81 14.83
CA ARG A 465 -9.85 -6.04 14.07
C ARG A 465 -10.43 -7.09 15.00
N THR A 466 -11.52 -7.72 14.57
CA THR A 466 -12.12 -8.86 15.27
C THR A 466 -12.28 -10.02 14.29
N THR A 467 -12.29 -11.24 14.80
CA THR A 467 -12.47 -12.44 13.97
C THR A 467 -13.91 -12.94 14.09
N SER A 468 -14.49 -13.32 12.98
CA SER A 468 -15.78 -14.02 12.92
C SER A 468 -15.54 -15.54 12.79
N ILE A 469 -16.54 -16.34 13.15
CA ILE A 469 -16.46 -17.81 13.09
C ILE A 469 -16.29 -18.33 11.66
N SER A 470 -16.75 -17.59 10.65
CA SER A 470 -16.57 -17.92 9.23
C SER A 470 -16.63 -16.68 8.34
N ASN A 471 -16.32 -16.82 7.06
CA ASN A 471 -16.52 -15.75 6.08
C ASN A 471 -18.00 -15.45 5.85
N GLU A 472 -18.86 -16.45 5.85
CA GLU A 472 -20.31 -16.30 5.67
C GLU A 472 -20.92 -15.53 6.86
N ALA A 473 -20.54 -15.87 8.09
CA ALA A 473 -20.97 -15.13 9.28
C ALA A 473 -20.47 -13.69 9.25
N LYS A 474 -19.21 -13.47 8.86
CA LYS A 474 -18.64 -12.13 8.67
C LYS A 474 -19.48 -11.28 7.72
N ASP A 475 -19.87 -11.84 6.57
CA ASP A 475 -20.61 -11.12 5.54
C ASP A 475 -22.01 -10.72 6.04
N VAL A 476 -22.71 -11.62 6.74
CA VAL A 476 -24.03 -11.37 7.35
C VAL A 476 -23.94 -10.31 8.45
N ILE A 477 -22.96 -10.42 9.36
CA ILE A 477 -22.72 -9.46 10.43
C ILE A 477 -22.43 -8.08 9.84
N THR A 478 -21.55 -8.02 8.84
CA THR A 478 -21.20 -6.76 8.17
C THR A 478 -22.45 -6.10 7.59
N GLU A 479 -23.22 -6.81 6.77
CA GLU A 479 -24.40 -6.24 6.11
C GLU A 479 -25.44 -5.75 7.14
N SER A 480 -25.63 -6.48 8.23
CA SER A 480 -26.51 -6.07 9.32
C SER A 480 -26.09 -4.71 9.94
N ILE A 481 -24.79 -4.56 10.21
CA ILE A 481 -24.24 -3.31 10.78
C ILE A 481 -24.28 -2.17 9.78
N LEU A 482 -23.89 -2.42 8.51
CA LEU A 482 -23.95 -1.40 7.47
C LEU A 482 -25.38 -0.88 7.28
N ASN A 483 -26.39 -1.76 7.28
CA ASN A 483 -27.78 -1.37 7.18
C ASN A 483 -28.24 -0.53 8.40
N ASN A 484 -27.81 -0.88 9.60
CA ASN A 484 -28.11 -0.09 10.80
C ASN A 484 -27.50 1.32 10.67
N ILE A 485 -26.23 1.41 10.27
CA ILE A 485 -25.53 2.69 10.09
C ILE A 485 -26.23 3.53 9.01
N ARG A 486 -26.56 2.96 7.84
CA ARG A 486 -27.30 3.65 6.78
C ARG A 486 -28.61 4.24 7.30
N ASN A 487 -29.41 3.42 7.97
CA ASN A 487 -30.71 3.84 8.50
C ASN A 487 -30.58 4.95 9.57
N THR A 488 -29.51 4.91 10.37
CA THR A 488 -29.29 5.86 11.44
C THR A 488 -28.84 7.23 10.93
N PHE A 489 -28.00 7.27 9.91
CA PHE A 489 -27.29 8.49 9.52
C PHE A 489 -27.76 9.13 8.20
N SER A 490 -28.36 8.37 7.25
CA SER A 490 -28.65 8.86 5.89
C SER A 490 -29.63 10.04 5.83
N SER A 491 -30.53 10.16 6.79
CA SER A 491 -31.51 11.25 6.84
C SER A 491 -31.02 12.52 7.54
N LYS A 492 -29.78 12.53 8.04
CA LYS A 492 -29.26 13.57 8.91
C LYS A 492 -28.18 14.40 8.23
N SER A 493 -28.47 15.65 7.89
CA SER A 493 -27.63 16.52 7.07
C SER A 493 -26.25 16.85 7.66
N LYS A 494 -26.04 16.65 8.96
CA LYS A 494 -24.71 16.87 9.58
C LYS A 494 -23.72 15.74 9.34
N PHE A 495 -24.17 14.61 8.77
CA PHE A 495 -23.34 13.45 8.47
C PHE A 495 -23.18 13.25 6.97
N SER A 496 -21.99 12.84 6.57
CA SER A 496 -21.68 12.41 5.21
C SER A 496 -21.32 10.95 5.22
N ILE A 497 -22.01 10.15 4.41
CA ILE A 497 -21.77 8.72 4.29
C ILE A 497 -20.99 8.43 3.03
N VAL A 498 -19.93 7.65 3.14
CA VAL A 498 -19.15 7.14 2.02
C VAL A 498 -19.06 5.62 2.15
N GLU A 499 -19.42 4.92 1.08
CA GLU A 499 -19.40 3.46 1.05
C GLU A 499 -18.39 2.95 0.04
N PHE A 500 -17.70 1.88 0.44
CA PHE A 500 -16.74 1.14 -0.36
C PHE A 500 -17.03 -0.36 -0.19
N ASP A 501 -16.58 -1.19 -1.07
CA ASP A 501 -16.72 -2.66 -1.08
C ASP A 501 -16.80 -3.30 0.33
N GLY A 502 -18.02 -3.39 0.90
CA GLY A 502 -18.26 -3.92 2.23
C GLY A 502 -17.74 -3.07 3.40
N GLN A 503 -17.51 -1.78 3.18
CA GLN A 503 -17.12 -0.83 4.21
C GLN A 503 -17.98 0.42 4.14
N ILE A 504 -18.25 1.02 5.29
CA ILE A 504 -18.96 2.30 5.43
C ILE A 504 -18.14 3.24 6.32
N ARG A 505 -18.03 4.47 5.91
CA ARG A 505 -17.49 5.57 6.72
C ARG A 505 -18.55 6.66 6.83
N VAL A 506 -18.78 7.15 8.04
CA VAL A 506 -19.66 8.28 8.32
C VAL A 506 -18.83 9.39 8.92
N ASP A 507 -18.71 10.49 8.22
CA ASP A 507 -17.98 11.68 8.66
C ASP A 507 -18.93 12.75 9.20
N TRP A 508 -18.47 13.50 10.19
CA TRP A 508 -19.05 14.77 10.64
C TRP A 508 -17.92 15.75 10.94
N LYS A 509 -18.28 16.96 11.33
CA LYS A 509 -17.30 18.07 11.51
C LYS A 509 -16.15 17.74 12.45
N THR A 510 -16.37 16.94 13.49
CA THR A 510 -15.41 16.69 14.58
C THR A 510 -14.83 15.28 14.60
N GLY A 511 -15.27 14.38 13.71
CA GLY A 511 -14.80 13.00 13.71
C GLY A 511 -15.44 12.13 12.65
N PHE A 512 -15.24 10.82 12.81
CA PHE A 512 -15.88 9.81 11.97
C PHE A 512 -16.06 8.47 12.71
N LEU A 513 -16.94 7.66 12.18
CA LEU A 513 -16.97 6.21 12.42
C LEU A 513 -16.70 5.47 11.12
N MET A 514 -16.02 4.35 11.19
CA MET A 514 -15.84 3.43 10.06
C MET A 514 -16.11 2.00 10.52
N TYR A 515 -16.81 1.25 9.69
CA TYR A 515 -17.01 -0.18 9.86
C TYR A 515 -16.85 -0.91 8.53
N GLY A 516 -16.29 -2.12 8.58
CA GLY A 516 -16.09 -2.90 7.37
C GLY A 516 -15.54 -4.29 7.62
N MET A 517 -15.16 -4.96 6.54
CA MET A 517 -14.65 -6.31 6.58
C MET A 517 -13.33 -6.46 5.79
N SER A 518 -12.57 -7.50 6.14
CA SER A 518 -11.43 -7.95 5.34
C SER A 518 -11.92 -8.72 4.10
N ASN A 519 -11.36 -8.42 2.95
CA ASN A 519 -11.64 -9.16 1.71
C ASN A 519 -10.97 -10.54 1.66
N THR A 520 -9.99 -10.79 2.54
CA THR A 520 -9.13 -11.97 2.46
C THR A 520 -9.24 -12.93 3.65
N SER A 521 -9.88 -12.51 4.74
CA SER A 521 -9.98 -13.28 5.98
C SER A 521 -11.32 -13.04 6.68
N PRO A 522 -11.74 -13.90 7.63
CA PRO A 522 -12.97 -13.71 8.39
C PRO A 522 -12.81 -12.62 9.47
N LYS A 523 -12.22 -11.48 9.10
CA LYS A 523 -11.99 -10.35 10.02
C LYS A 523 -12.94 -9.21 9.71
N LEU A 524 -13.49 -8.65 10.77
CA LEU A 524 -14.28 -7.42 10.81
C LEU A 524 -13.36 -6.29 11.28
N THR A 525 -13.54 -5.09 10.75
CA THR A 525 -12.68 -3.95 11.06
C THR A 525 -13.51 -2.72 11.37
N PHE A 526 -13.07 -1.91 12.33
CA PHE A 526 -13.72 -0.64 12.63
C PHE A 526 -12.77 0.38 13.21
N MET A 527 -13.13 1.66 13.08
CA MET A 527 -12.38 2.80 13.60
C MET A 527 -13.35 3.85 14.14
N ALA A 528 -12.89 4.60 15.13
CA ALA A 528 -13.61 5.71 15.74
C ALA A 528 -12.71 6.92 15.87
N GLU A 529 -13.26 8.11 15.63
CA GLU A 529 -12.56 9.38 15.80
C GLU A 529 -13.49 10.42 16.44
N GLY A 530 -12.89 11.33 17.19
CA GLY A 530 -13.57 12.47 17.77
C GLY A 530 -12.61 13.64 18.00
N GLU A 531 -13.16 14.86 18.20
CA GLU A 531 -12.37 16.05 18.55
C GLU A 531 -11.75 15.94 19.94
N THR A 532 -12.41 15.18 20.81
CA THR A 532 -11.95 14.88 22.16
C THR A 532 -11.85 13.36 22.36
N GLU A 533 -11.08 12.96 23.35
CA GLU A 533 -11.01 11.56 23.76
C GLU A 533 -12.39 11.01 24.20
N LYS A 534 -13.17 11.85 24.90
CA LYS A 534 -14.54 11.50 25.28
C LYS A 534 -15.40 11.21 24.06
N GLU A 535 -15.36 12.06 23.04
CA GLU A 535 -16.14 11.87 21.80
C GLU A 535 -15.70 10.59 21.08
N ARG A 536 -14.40 10.37 20.89
CA ARG A 536 -13.88 9.11 20.31
C ARG A 536 -14.39 7.88 21.06
N ASN A 537 -14.35 7.91 22.40
CA ASN A 537 -14.79 6.79 23.22
C ASN A 537 -16.32 6.55 23.13
N MET A 538 -17.11 7.61 22.97
CA MET A 538 -18.56 7.49 22.70
C MET A 538 -18.83 6.82 21.35
N VAL A 539 -18.12 7.24 20.31
CA VAL A 539 -18.21 6.64 18.96
C VAL A 539 -17.81 5.17 19.00
N LEU A 540 -16.71 4.87 19.68
CA LEU A 540 -16.21 3.50 19.80
C LEU A 540 -17.21 2.61 20.57
N ALA A 541 -17.77 3.08 21.68
CA ALA A 541 -18.78 2.35 22.43
C ALA A 541 -20.02 2.04 21.57
N TYR A 542 -20.47 3.00 20.77
CA TYR A 542 -21.59 2.80 19.85
C TYR A 542 -21.31 1.71 18.80
N ILE A 543 -20.12 1.75 18.16
CA ILE A 543 -19.73 0.73 17.18
C ILE A 543 -19.63 -0.65 17.83
N LEU A 544 -19.03 -0.74 19.02
CA LEU A 544 -18.90 -1.98 19.78
C LEU A 544 -20.25 -2.56 20.15
N ALA A 545 -21.21 -1.72 20.58
CA ALA A 545 -22.57 -2.16 20.88
C ALA A 545 -23.26 -2.77 19.65
N LEU A 546 -23.19 -2.09 18.49
CA LEU A 546 -23.73 -2.62 17.23
C LEU A 546 -23.04 -3.93 16.82
N HIS A 547 -21.72 -3.99 16.97
CA HIS A 547 -20.91 -5.16 16.63
C HIS A 547 -21.30 -6.38 17.48
N ASN A 548 -21.38 -6.21 18.79
CA ASN A 548 -21.71 -7.28 19.73
C ASN A 548 -23.15 -7.77 19.56
N GLU A 549 -24.09 -6.83 19.32
CA GLU A 549 -25.49 -7.18 19.03
C GLU A 549 -25.60 -8.02 17.74
N ALA A 550 -24.92 -7.60 16.67
CA ALA A 550 -24.93 -8.32 15.40
C ALA A 550 -24.25 -9.70 15.49
N LYS A 551 -23.13 -9.81 16.22
CA LYS A 551 -22.47 -11.11 16.48
C LYS A 551 -23.39 -12.04 17.26
N LYS A 552 -24.02 -11.56 18.33
CA LYS A 552 -24.96 -12.33 19.15
C LYS A 552 -26.17 -12.81 18.34
N ALA A 553 -26.71 -11.96 17.47
CA ALA A 553 -27.84 -12.31 16.61
C ALA A 553 -27.50 -13.38 15.56
N ASN A 554 -26.22 -13.60 15.28
CA ASN A 554 -25.71 -14.58 14.30
C ASN A 554 -24.92 -15.73 14.96
N ASP A 555 -25.13 -15.97 16.27
CA ASP A 555 -24.47 -17.03 17.05
C ASP A 555 -22.92 -17.01 16.96
N ASP A 556 -22.33 -15.87 16.64
CA ASP A 556 -20.87 -15.69 16.58
C ASP A 556 -20.37 -15.34 17.99
N SER A 557 -19.91 -16.38 18.69
CA SER A 557 -19.46 -16.29 20.09
C SER A 557 -17.95 -16.05 20.24
N LEU A 558 -17.20 -15.87 19.14
CA LEU A 558 -15.77 -15.61 19.23
C LEU A 558 -15.52 -14.27 19.94
N PRO A 559 -14.73 -14.26 21.03
CA PRO A 559 -14.38 -13.02 21.70
C PRO A 559 -13.52 -12.14 20.81
N MET A 560 -13.53 -10.83 21.09
CA MET A 560 -12.58 -9.91 20.48
C MET A 560 -11.16 -10.28 20.95
N ASP A 561 -10.25 -10.50 19.99
CA ASP A 561 -8.84 -10.68 20.34
C ASP A 561 -8.21 -9.31 20.62
N VAL A 562 -8.16 -8.97 21.90
CA VAL A 562 -7.56 -7.70 22.35
C VAL A 562 -6.04 -7.67 22.18
N SER A 563 -5.37 -8.82 22.01
CA SER A 563 -3.92 -8.88 21.80
C SER A 563 -3.50 -8.42 20.42
N GLU A 564 -4.37 -8.60 19.43
CA GLU A 564 -4.16 -8.07 18.06
C GLU A 564 -4.44 -6.54 17.95
N ASN A 565 -5.02 -5.94 18.98
CA ASN A 565 -5.45 -4.54 18.98
C ASN A 565 -4.63 -3.73 19.99
N PRO A 566 -3.50 -3.12 19.57
CA PRO A 566 -2.62 -2.37 20.46
C PRO A 566 -3.31 -1.19 21.18
N PHE A 567 -4.50 -0.82 20.74
CA PHE A 567 -5.36 0.17 21.39
C PHE A 567 -5.83 -0.28 22.80
N PHE A 568 -5.91 -1.56 23.05
CA PHE A 568 -6.32 -2.16 24.33
C PHE A 568 -5.12 -2.65 25.17
N VAL A 569 -3.89 -2.50 24.66
CA VAL A 569 -2.69 -2.91 25.40
C VAL A 569 -2.27 -1.79 26.34
N LYS A 570 -2.01 -2.14 27.59
CA LYS A 570 -1.75 -1.27 28.74
C LYS A 570 -0.59 -0.24 28.59
N ASP A 571 0.30 -0.42 27.60
CA ASP A 571 1.41 0.47 27.27
C ASP A 571 1.14 1.38 26.07
N SER A 572 -0.06 1.34 25.50
CA SER A 572 -0.44 2.37 24.56
C SER A 572 -0.62 3.66 25.35
N SER A 573 0.01 4.75 24.90
CA SER A 573 -0.19 6.09 25.47
C SER A 573 -1.65 6.61 25.33
N TYR A 574 -2.53 5.78 24.84
CA TYR A 574 -3.98 5.87 24.95
C TYR A 574 -4.38 5.05 26.18
N GLU A 575 -4.51 5.72 27.34
CA GLU A 575 -5.27 5.15 28.44
C GLU A 575 -6.70 4.96 27.97
N MET A 576 -7.01 3.76 27.51
CA MET A 576 -8.40 3.36 27.32
C MET A 576 -8.83 2.55 28.54
N ASP A 577 -10.05 2.85 28.97
CA ASP A 577 -10.81 1.92 29.76
C ASP A 577 -10.80 0.55 29.07
N LYS A 578 -10.70 -0.53 29.83
CA LYS A 578 -10.69 -1.88 29.26
C LYS A 578 -11.87 -2.06 28.32
N PRO A 579 -11.79 -2.92 27.28
CA PRO A 579 -12.91 -3.21 26.41
C PRO A 579 -14.20 -3.53 27.19
N ASP A 580 -14.08 -4.30 28.29
CA ASP A 580 -15.18 -4.64 29.19
C ASP A 580 -15.79 -3.41 29.89
N GLU A 581 -15.01 -2.37 30.13
CA GLU A 581 -15.46 -1.10 30.71
C GLU A 581 -16.16 -0.20 29.67
N ILE A 582 -15.81 -0.33 28.40
CA ILE A 582 -16.49 0.37 27.30
C ILE A 582 -17.79 -0.36 26.96
N ASP A 583 -17.76 -1.68 26.90
CA ASP A 583 -18.89 -2.54 26.56
C ASP A 583 -20.04 -2.44 27.58
N SER A 584 -19.71 -2.24 28.85
CA SER A 584 -20.69 -2.05 29.92
C SER A 584 -21.25 -0.62 30.04
N ASN A 585 -20.77 0.33 29.19
CA ASN A 585 -21.06 1.74 29.35
C ASN A 585 -22.23 2.20 28.47
N GLU A 586 -23.43 1.69 28.75
CA GLU A 586 -24.69 2.12 28.14
C GLU A 586 -24.82 3.67 28.10
N TYR A 587 -24.22 4.36 29.06
CA TYR A 587 -24.18 5.82 29.11
C TYR A 587 -23.47 6.44 27.91
N ARG A 588 -22.32 5.91 27.50
CA ARG A 588 -21.56 6.42 26.33
C ARG A 588 -22.31 6.19 25.02
N VAL A 589 -22.96 5.04 24.89
CA VAL A 589 -23.84 4.72 23.76
C VAL A 589 -25.00 5.70 23.69
N GLN A 590 -25.67 5.95 24.82
CA GLN A 590 -26.78 6.90 24.90
C GLN A 590 -26.34 8.35 24.64
N GLU A 591 -25.19 8.77 25.12
CA GLU A 591 -24.59 10.07 24.80
C GLU A 591 -24.35 10.22 23.29
N PHE A 592 -23.84 9.20 22.62
CA PHE A 592 -23.64 9.26 21.17
C PHE A 592 -24.95 9.24 20.39
N ILE A 593 -25.94 8.45 20.83
CA ILE A 593 -27.29 8.48 20.24
C ILE A 593 -27.93 9.87 20.40
N LYS A 594 -27.74 10.52 21.54
CA LYS A 594 -28.20 11.89 21.76
C LYS A 594 -27.47 12.85 20.77
N PHE A 595 -26.15 12.76 20.67
CA PHE A 595 -25.37 13.53 19.69
C PHE A 595 -25.84 13.30 18.25
N ILE A 596 -26.20 12.06 17.87
CA ILE A 596 -26.74 11.76 16.53
C ILE A 596 -28.08 12.49 16.30
N ASN A 597 -28.90 12.66 17.33
CA ASN A 597 -30.25 13.21 17.22
C ASN A 597 -30.34 14.74 17.37
N GLU A 598 -29.36 15.35 17.99
CA GLU A 598 -29.16 16.81 18.02
C GLU A 598 -28.61 17.35 16.69
#